data_13e724bfd0a4842708add795a41bd17a
#
_entry.id   13e724bfd0a4842708add795a41bd17a
#
_cell.length_a   1.000
_cell.length_b   1.000
_cell.length_c   1.000
_cell.angle_alpha   90.00
_cell.angle_beta   90.00
_cell.angle_gamma   90.00
#
_symmetry.space_group_name_H-M   'P 1'
#
loop_
_entity.id
_entity.type
_entity.pdbx_description
1 polymer ?
#
loop_
_entity_poly.entity_id
_entity_poly.type
_entity_poly.pdbx_seq_one_letter_code
_entity_poly.pdbx_strand_id
1 'polypeptide(L)' 'PVREVHLDNRGLQPPEPMVRTLTALEELSPGDVLTIHNDRVPVYLLPQLLDAGASYEVEELPDGSARVRIVKGAA' A
#
# COMPACT_ATOMS: atom_id res chain seq x y z
N PRO A 1 9.16 5.21 -17.96
CA PRO A 1 8.99 3.88 -17.35
C PRO A 1 8.31 3.96 -15.99
N VAL A 2 7.54 2.92 -15.67
CA VAL A 2 6.83 2.79 -14.41
C VAL A 2 7.82 2.42 -13.30
N ARG A 3 7.70 3.09 -12.14
CA ARG A 3 8.47 2.71 -10.96
C ARG A 3 7.69 1.71 -10.14
N GLU A 4 8.42 0.78 -9.53
CA GLU A 4 7.85 -0.15 -8.55
C GLU A 4 8.61 0.02 -7.24
N VAL A 5 7.87 0.30 -6.17
CA VAL A 5 8.43 0.51 -4.83
C VAL A 5 7.85 -0.55 -3.90
N HIS A 6 8.68 -1.11 -3.03
CA HIS A 6 8.26 -2.10 -2.06
C HIS A 6 8.52 -1.59 -0.66
N LEU A 7 7.53 -1.73 0.23
CA LEU A 7 7.67 -1.42 1.64
C LEU A 7 7.35 -2.65 2.48
N ASP A 8 8.22 -2.94 3.42
CA ASP A 8 7.96 -3.98 4.41
C ASP A 8 7.51 -3.31 5.71
N ASN A 9 6.22 -3.39 5.99
CA ASN A 9 5.61 -2.78 7.16
C ASN A 9 5.42 -3.77 8.31
N ARG A 10 5.94 -4.99 8.17
CA ARG A 10 5.79 -6.00 9.22
C ARG A 10 6.52 -5.57 10.48
N GLY A 11 5.92 -5.86 11.63
CA GLY A 11 6.50 -5.54 12.92
C GLY A 11 6.31 -4.10 13.39
N LEU A 12 5.73 -3.24 12.56
CA LEU A 12 5.49 -1.84 12.93
C LEU A 12 4.16 -1.70 13.66
N GLN A 13 4.11 -0.74 14.58
CA GLN A 13 2.90 -0.46 15.35
C GLN A 13 1.99 0.52 14.59
N PRO A 14 0.66 0.32 14.63
CA PRO A 14 -0.26 1.32 14.09
C PRO A 14 -0.06 2.67 14.80
N PRO A 15 -0.17 3.80 14.09
CA PRO A 15 -0.56 3.94 12.68
C PRO A 15 0.62 3.99 11.71
N GLU A 16 1.82 3.59 12.13
CA GLU A 16 3.03 3.76 11.33
C GLU A 16 2.95 3.11 9.94
N PRO A 17 2.43 1.87 9.79
CA PRO A 17 2.33 1.26 8.46
C PRO A 17 1.49 2.10 7.49
N MET A 18 0.39 2.66 7.98
CA MET A 18 -0.49 3.49 7.15
C MET A 18 0.18 4.79 6.77
N VAL A 19 0.85 5.45 7.71
CA VAL A 19 1.55 6.72 7.44
C VAL A 19 2.66 6.51 6.41
N ARG A 20 3.46 5.45 6.56
CA ARG A 20 4.52 5.14 5.60
C ARG A 20 3.96 4.91 4.19
N THR A 21 2.87 4.16 4.11
CA THR A 21 2.26 3.81 2.82
C THR A 21 1.72 5.06 2.12
N LEU A 22 0.97 5.89 2.84
CA LEU A 22 0.39 7.09 2.24
C LEU A 22 1.46 8.10 1.85
N THR A 23 2.51 8.23 2.64
CA THR A 23 3.63 9.10 2.31
C THR A 23 4.35 8.62 1.04
N ALA A 24 4.62 7.33 0.95
CA ALA A 24 5.25 6.78 -0.25
C ALA A 24 4.38 6.95 -1.48
N LEU A 25 3.07 6.75 -1.33
CA LEU A 25 2.13 6.90 -2.45
C LEU A 25 2.12 8.34 -2.98
N GLU A 26 2.20 9.34 -2.09
CA GLU A 26 2.24 10.74 -2.50
C GLU A 26 3.45 11.05 -3.37
N GLU A 27 4.57 10.37 -3.15
CA GLU A 27 5.80 10.63 -3.89
C GLU A 27 5.84 9.95 -5.25
N LEU A 28 4.90 9.08 -5.54
CA LEU A 28 4.84 8.36 -6.81
C LEU A 28 4.11 9.17 -7.87
N SER A 29 4.42 8.84 -9.12
CA SER A 29 3.72 9.40 -10.29
C SER A 29 2.57 8.50 -10.70
N PRO A 30 1.55 9.03 -11.40
CA PRO A 30 0.46 8.19 -11.89
C PRO A 30 0.97 6.99 -12.68
N GLY A 31 0.41 5.81 -12.39
CA GLY A 31 0.82 4.55 -13.00
C GLY A 31 1.91 3.81 -12.25
N ASP A 32 2.61 4.48 -11.33
CA ASP A 32 3.60 3.81 -10.49
C ASP A 32 2.94 2.82 -9.54
N VAL A 33 3.68 1.80 -9.14
CA VAL A 33 3.19 0.71 -8.31
C VAL A 33 3.90 0.73 -6.96
N LEU A 34 3.11 0.63 -5.90
CA LEU A 34 3.62 0.48 -4.54
C LEU A 34 3.09 -0.83 -3.98
N THR A 35 3.99 -1.74 -3.65
CA THR A 35 3.63 -3.00 -3.00
C THR A 35 4.04 -2.94 -1.54
N ILE A 36 3.09 -3.18 -0.64
CA ILE A 36 3.37 -3.21 0.79
C ILE A 36 3.14 -4.60 1.34
N HIS A 37 3.90 -4.95 2.38
CA HIS A 37 3.73 -6.21 3.08
C HIS A 37 3.47 -5.87 4.56
N ASN A 38 2.23 -6.11 5.00
CA ASN A 38 1.77 -5.81 6.35
C ASN A 38 1.54 -7.10 7.14
N ASP A 39 1.53 -7.01 8.47
CA ASP A 39 1.28 -8.17 9.33
C ASP A 39 -0.10 -8.76 9.13
N ARG A 40 -1.05 -7.96 8.64
CA ARG A 40 -2.43 -8.35 8.38
C ARG A 40 -3.02 -7.48 7.30
N VAL A 41 -4.22 -7.82 6.81
CA VAL A 41 -4.93 -6.98 5.83
C VAL A 41 -5.18 -5.60 6.45
N PRO A 42 -4.68 -4.52 5.81
CA PRO A 42 -4.79 -3.16 6.36
C PRO A 42 -6.17 -2.54 6.06
N VAL A 43 -7.20 -3.03 6.76
CA VAL A 43 -8.61 -2.69 6.43
C VAL A 43 -8.91 -1.19 6.50
N TYR A 44 -8.23 -0.45 7.38
CA TYR A 44 -8.47 1.00 7.48
C TYR A 44 -7.73 1.80 6.41
N LEU A 45 -6.69 1.22 5.82
CA LEU A 45 -5.95 1.85 4.74
C LEU A 45 -6.72 1.80 3.42
N LEU A 46 -7.43 0.70 3.17
CA LEU A 46 -8.02 0.45 1.86
C LEU A 46 -8.95 1.55 1.38
N PRO A 47 -9.90 2.07 2.20
CA PRO A 47 -10.72 3.20 1.77
C PRO A 47 -9.90 4.45 1.46
N GLN A 48 -8.81 4.67 2.19
CA GLN A 48 -7.97 5.85 1.96
C GLN A 48 -7.21 5.76 0.65
N LEU A 49 -6.85 4.54 0.21
CA LEU A 49 -6.23 4.36 -1.11
C LEU A 49 -7.21 4.76 -2.21
N LEU A 50 -8.47 4.37 -2.10
CA LEU A 50 -9.49 4.74 -3.07
C LEU A 50 -9.72 6.24 -3.06
N ASP A 51 -9.78 6.87 -1.88
CA ASP A 51 -9.94 8.32 -1.76
C ASP A 51 -8.77 9.08 -2.40
N ALA A 52 -7.60 8.48 -2.41
CA ALA A 52 -6.42 9.07 -3.05
C ALA A 52 -6.36 8.80 -4.56
N GLY A 53 -7.37 8.18 -5.12
CA GLY A 53 -7.43 7.89 -6.55
C GLY A 53 -6.64 6.66 -6.97
N ALA A 54 -6.17 5.86 -6.01
CA ALA A 54 -5.40 4.65 -6.31
C ALA A 54 -6.33 3.44 -6.44
N SER A 55 -5.84 2.40 -7.11
CA SER A 55 -6.45 1.08 -7.11
C SER A 55 -5.54 0.12 -6.35
N TYR A 56 -6.08 -1.01 -5.92
CA TYR A 56 -5.29 -1.98 -5.17
C TYR A 56 -5.80 -3.40 -5.35
N GLU A 57 -4.90 -4.35 -5.06
CA GLU A 57 -5.23 -5.77 -4.96
C GLU A 57 -4.60 -6.31 -3.67
N VAL A 58 -5.35 -7.12 -2.94
CA VAL A 58 -4.90 -7.69 -1.66
C VAL A 58 -4.65 -9.18 -1.84
N GLU A 59 -3.49 -9.63 -1.36
CA GLU A 59 -3.14 -11.06 -1.30
C GLU A 59 -2.90 -11.43 0.15
N GLU A 60 -3.71 -12.35 0.69
CA GLU A 60 -3.48 -12.88 2.02
C GLU A 60 -2.52 -14.06 1.92
N LEU A 61 -1.50 -14.06 2.78
CA LEU A 61 -0.48 -15.10 2.80
C LEU A 61 -0.78 -16.14 3.88
N PRO A 62 -0.21 -17.36 3.76
CA PRO A 62 -0.52 -18.43 4.72
C PRO A 62 -0.18 -18.12 6.18
N ASP A 63 0.76 -17.20 6.43
CA ASP A 63 1.14 -16.81 7.78
C ASP A 63 0.24 -15.74 8.40
N GLY A 64 -0.82 -15.33 7.70
CA GLY A 64 -1.74 -14.30 8.16
C GLY A 64 -1.34 -12.90 7.74
N SER A 65 -0.16 -12.73 7.19
CA SER A 65 0.25 -11.44 6.64
C SER A 65 -0.45 -11.17 5.32
N ALA A 66 -0.31 -9.94 4.82
CA ALA A 66 -0.93 -9.57 3.55
C ALA A 66 0.01 -8.69 2.73
N ARG A 67 -0.01 -8.91 1.42
CA ARG A 67 0.59 -7.99 0.46
C ARG A 67 -0.52 -7.22 -0.22
N VAL A 68 -0.30 -5.92 -0.38
CA VAL A 68 -1.22 -5.06 -1.13
C VAL A 68 -0.44 -4.41 -2.25
N ARG A 69 -0.89 -4.65 -3.48
CA ARG A 69 -0.31 -4.02 -4.66
C ARG A 69 -1.17 -2.82 -5.01
N ILE A 70 -0.56 -1.65 -4.94
CA ILE A 70 -1.25 -0.36 -5.09
C ILE A 70 -0.76 0.30 -6.38
N VAL A 71 -1.69 0.74 -7.22
CA VAL A 71 -1.36 1.48 -8.44
C VAL A 71 -1.86 2.90 -8.27
N LYS A 72 -0.94 3.87 -8.40
CA LYS A 72 -1.29 5.28 -8.25
C LYS A 72 -2.12 5.73 -9.45
N GLY A 73 -3.23 6.42 -9.16
CA GLY A 73 -4.11 6.93 -10.19
C GLY A 73 -3.64 8.26 -10.77
N ALA A 74 -4.32 8.68 -11.83
CA ALA A 74 -3.98 9.89 -12.56
C ALA A 74 -4.53 11.17 -11.90
N ALA A 75 -5.46 11.02 -10.96
CA ALA A 75 -6.12 12.17 -10.33
C ALA A 75 -5.34 12.71 -9.14
#